data_c6408f8449d997ae74076ac7cdfb95d7
#
_entry.id   c6408f8449d997ae74076ac7cdfb95d7
#
_cell.length_a   1.000
_cell.length_b   1.000
_cell.length_c   1.000
_cell.angle_alpha   90.00
_cell.angle_beta   90.00
_cell.angle_gamma   90.00
#
_symmetry.space_group_name_H-M   'P 1'
#
loop_
_entity.id
_entity.type
_entity.pdbx_description
1 polymer ?
#
loop_
_entity_poly.entity_id
_entity_poly.type
_entity_poly.pdbx_seq_one_letter_code
_entity_poly.pdbx_strand_id
1 'polypeptide(L)'
;MKKKLMLGLLAFALLLTGCGKQEDGTIRITNVSYDPTREFYEAYNQMFEEHYQDTYGETVEVIQSHGGSGAQARSVVEGCNADVVTLALEHDITLIQNTGLIDAGWKEEFSDDSSPYTSTIVFLVRKGNPKQIQDWDDLIREDVEVITPDPKSSGGACWNFLAALSYAKTVYKEETEQQDFMRKLYSRVSVMDSGARGATTTFVENKKGDVLVAWENEAITIQNSYAGEYEIINPSVSILAQPSVAIVDDNADA
;
A
#
# COMPACT_ATOMS: atom_id res chain seq x y z
N MET A 1 12.52 36.58 -59.80
CA MET A 1 11.77 35.53 -59.10
C MET A 1 12.28 35.43 -57.68
N LYS A 2 11.89 36.33 -56.83
CA LYS A 2 12.21 36.36 -55.39
C LYS A 2 10.95 36.83 -54.68
N LYS A 3 10.13 35.94 -54.18
CA LYS A 3 9.04 36.17 -53.23
C LYS A 3 8.44 34.79 -52.92
N LYS A 4 8.71 34.22 -51.77
CA LYS A 4 7.97 33.22 -50.99
C LYS A 4 8.93 32.43 -50.10
N LEU A 5 9.56 33.11 -49.15
CA LEU A 5 10.25 32.45 -48.05
C LEU A 5 10.21 33.36 -46.83
N MET A 6 8.99 33.65 -46.33
CA MET A 6 8.85 34.43 -45.10
C MET A 6 7.43 34.26 -44.52
N LEU A 7 7.03 33.03 -44.33
CA LEU A 7 5.75 32.72 -43.66
C LEU A 7 5.78 31.33 -42.96
N GLY A 8 6.84 31.04 -42.25
CA GLY A 8 7.03 29.75 -41.56
C GLY A 8 7.59 29.86 -40.15
N LEU A 9 7.74 31.06 -39.58
CA LEU A 9 8.39 31.26 -38.28
C LEU A 9 7.52 31.94 -37.22
N LEU A 10 6.20 31.91 -37.33
CA LEU A 10 5.31 32.56 -36.38
C LEU A 10 4.24 31.63 -35.79
N ALA A 11 4.43 30.32 -35.80
CA ALA A 11 3.47 29.34 -35.28
C ALA A 11 4.03 28.39 -34.22
N PHE A 12 5.18 28.70 -33.62
CA PHE A 12 5.79 27.81 -32.59
C PHE A 12 6.03 28.49 -31.23
N ALA A 13 5.36 29.58 -30.96
CA ALA A 13 5.58 30.39 -29.75
C ALA A 13 4.34 30.49 -28.84
N LEU A 14 3.43 29.48 -28.84
CA LEU A 14 2.20 29.53 -28.02
C LEU A 14 1.81 28.18 -27.44
N LEU A 15 2.75 27.44 -26.83
CA LEU A 15 2.44 26.31 -25.96
C LEU A 15 3.37 26.26 -24.73
N LEU A 16 3.69 27.43 -24.20
CA LEU A 16 4.18 27.57 -22.84
C LEU A 16 3.11 28.29 -22.01
N THR A 17 1.89 27.76 -21.99
CA THR A 17 1.00 28.03 -20.88
C THR A 17 1.49 27.15 -19.76
N GLY A 18 2.37 27.72 -18.93
CA GLY A 18 2.72 27.17 -17.64
C GLY A 18 1.45 26.79 -16.89
N CYS A 19 1.55 25.78 -16.09
CA CYS A 19 0.59 25.49 -15.02
C CYS A 19 0.43 26.76 -14.20
N GLY A 20 -0.58 27.59 -14.56
CA GLY A 20 -1.02 28.69 -13.73
C GLY A 20 -1.60 28.05 -12.47
N LYS A 21 -1.09 28.40 -11.30
CA LYS A 21 -1.81 28.22 -10.04
C LYS A 21 -3.23 28.77 -10.32
N GLN A 22 -4.20 27.90 -10.26
CA GLN A 22 -5.59 28.33 -10.23
C GLN A 22 -5.78 28.87 -8.82
N GLU A 23 -5.80 30.21 -8.68
CA GLU A 23 -6.02 30.91 -7.41
C GLU A 23 -7.51 30.81 -7.05
N ASP A 24 -7.94 29.58 -6.68
CA ASP A 24 -9.29 29.38 -6.14
C ASP A 24 -9.33 29.50 -4.61
N GLY A 25 -8.17 29.73 -3.97
CA GLY A 25 -8.03 29.81 -2.51
C GLY A 25 -8.13 28.47 -1.80
N THR A 26 -8.14 27.35 -2.53
CA THR A 26 -8.18 26.00 -1.97
C THR A 26 -6.76 25.52 -1.64
N ILE A 27 -6.55 25.09 -0.40
CA ILE A 27 -5.32 24.42 0.03
C ILE A 27 -5.35 22.99 -0.50
N ARG A 28 -4.28 22.56 -1.18
CA ARG A 28 -4.18 21.19 -1.69
C ARG A 28 -3.07 20.43 -1.00
N ILE A 29 -3.41 19.25 -0.44
CA ILE A 29 -2.49 18.35 0.21
C ILE A 29 -2.46 17.05 -0.59
N THR A 30 -1.29 16.66 -1.08
CA THR A 30 -1.11 15.39 -1.79
C THR A 30 -0.61 14.32 -0.83
N ASN A 31 -1.45 13.31 -0.56
CA ASN A 31 -1.07 12.14 0.22
C ASN A 31 -0.78 10.95 -0.71
N VAL A 32 0.46 10.49 -0.70
CA VAL A 32 0.92 9.32 -1.46
C VAL A 32 0.96 8.13 -0.52
N SER A 33 0.07 7.14 -0.75
CA SER A 33 -0.08 6.03 0.19
C SER A 33 -0.10 4.65 -0.50
N TYR A 34 0.03 3.60 0.29
CA TYR A 34 -0.03 2.22 -0.22
C TYR A 34 -1.47 1.68 -0.26
N ASP A 35 -1.70 0.65 -1.11
CA ASP A 35 -3.04 0.19 -1.49
C ASP A 35 -4.03 -0.08 -0.33
N PRO A 36 -3.67 -0.75 0.78
CA PRO A 36 -4.59 -1.06 1.86
C PRO A 36 -5.18 0.14 2.61
N THR A 37 -4.67 1.35 2.39
CA THR A 37 -5.17 2.57 3.04
C THR A 37 -6.29 3.26 2.27
N ARG A 38 -6.68 2.77 1.10
CA ARG A 38 -7.62 3.45 0.20
C ARG A 38 -8.94 3.83 0.89
N GLU A 39 -9.64 2.85 1.42
CA GLU A 39 -10.94 3.04 2.05
C GLU A 39 -10.82 3.84 3.36
N PHE A 40 -9.70 3.68 4.07
CA PHE A 40 -9.40 4.47 5.26
C PHE A 40 -9.27 5.96 4.91
N TYR A 41 -8.45 6.31 3.93
CA TYR A 41 -8.24 7.70 3.55
C TYR A 41 -9.45 8.32 2.83
N GLU A 42 -10.23 7.54 2.11
CA GLU A 42 -11.50 8.03 1.54
C GLU A 42 -12.41 8.59 2.65
N ALA A 43 -12.57 7.86 3.75
CA ALA A 43 -13.37 8.29 4.88
C ALA A 43 -12.67 9.39 5.70
N TYR A 44 -11.37 9.25 5.97
CA TYR A 44 -10.60 10.19 6.78
C TYR A 44 -10.50 11.56 6.11
N ASN A 45 -10.19 11.62 4.81
CA ASN A 45 -10.03 12.88 4.09
C ASN A 45 -11.31 13.69 4.10
N GLN A 46 -12.48 13.06 3.89
CA GLN A 46 -13.76 13.74 4.00
C GLN A 46 -13.95 14.38 5.37
N MET A 47 -13.69 13.64 6.44
CA MET A 47 -13.80 14.15 7.81
C MET A 47 -12.80 15.28 8.08
N PHE A 48 -11.58 15.17 7.55
CA PHE A 48 -10.53 16.18 7.69
C PHE A 48 -10.90 17.47 6.96
N GLU A 49 -11.37 17.38 5.73
CA GLU A 49 -11.79 18.51 4.92
C GLU A 49 -12.96 19.28 5.57
N GLU A 50 -13.97 18.56 6.07
CA GLU A 50 -15.10 19.13 6.82
C GLU A 50 -14.61 19.81 8.11
N HIS A 51 -13.75 19.14 8.90
CA HIS A 51 -13.20 19.68 10.14
C HIS A 51 -12.36 20.93 9.89
N TYR A 52 -11.55 20.94 8.85
CA TYR A 52 -10.68 22.07 8.50
C TYR A 52 -11.50 23.30 8.11
N GLN A 53 -12.53 23.09 7.27
CA GLN A 53 -13.47 24.14 6.88
C GLN A 53 -14.22 24.71 8.08
N ASP A 54 -14.70 23.87 9.00
CA ASP A 54 -15.43 24.28 10.19
C ASP A 54 -14.54 25.03 11.19
N THR A 55 -13.27 24.65 11.29
CA THR A 55 -12.33 25.21 12.28
C THR A 55 -11.67 26.50 11.81
N TYR A 56 -11.24 26.54 10.54
CA TYR A 56 -10.42 27.64 10.02
C TYR A 56 -11.16 28.49 8.98
N GLY A 57 -12.30 28.06 8.47
CA GLY A 57 -13.06 28.75 7.42
C GLY A 57 -12.41 28.68 6.03
N GLU A 58 -11.42 27.81 5.87
CA GLU A 58 -10.65 27.64 4.63
C GLU A 58 -10.97 26.27 4.02
N THR A 59 -10.97 26.21 2.69
CA THR A 59 -11.19 24.96 1.96
C THR A 59 -9.87 24.22 1.77
N VAL A 60 -9.82 22.97 2.18
CA VAL A 60 -8.72 22.04 1.89
C VAL A 60 -9.24 20.90 0.99
N GLU A 61 -8.41 20.43 0.08
CA GLU A 61 -8.66 19.26 -0.78
C GLU A 61 -7.48 18.29 -0.64
N VAL A 62 -7.75 17.04 -0.26
CA VAL A 62 -6.72 16.01 -0.17
C VAL A 62 -6.68 15.19 -1.45
N ILE A 63 -5.61 15.36 -2.22
CA ILE A 63 -5.33 14.59 -3.44
C ILE A 63 -4.69 13.28 -3.03
N GLN A 64 -5.31 12.15 -3.39
CA GLN A 64 -4.90 10.83 -2.93
C GLN A 64 -4.32 10.00 -4.06
N SER A 65 -3.11 9.44 -3.84
CA SER A 65 -2.50 8.43 -4.70
C SER A 65 -2.34 7.11 -3.94
N HIS A 66 -2.70 5.99 -4.55
CA HIS A 66 -2.56 4.66 -3.98
C HIS A 66 -1.83 3.71 -4.91
N GLY A 67 -0.96 2.87 -4.36
CA GLY A 67 -0.20 1.89 -5.12
C GLY A 67 0.62 0.96 -4.23
N GLY A 68 1.50 0.17 -4.83
CA GLY A 68 2.45 -0.62 -4.06
C GLY A 68 3.43 0.28 -3.29
N SER A 69 3.65 0.02 -1.98
CA SER A 69 4.42 0.89 -1.08
C SER A 69 5.79 1.30 -1.63
N GLY A 70 6.61 0.33 -2.06
CA GLY A 70 7.92 0.64 -2.64
C GLY A 70 7.85 1.36 -3.99
N ALA A 71 6.75 1.22 -4.76
CA ALA A 71 6.54 1.99 -5.98
C ALA A 71 6.19 3.45 -5.66
N GLN A 72 5.36 3.67 -4.65
CA GLN A 72 5.01 5.01 -4.16
C GLN A 72 6.23 5.73 -3.60
N ALA A 73 7.05 5.05 -2.77
CA ALA A 73 8.31 5.62 -2.29
C ALA A 73 9.23 6.08 -3.45
N ARG A 74 9.40 5.23 -4.46
CA ARG A 74 10.20 5.59 -5.64
C ARG A 74 9.62 6.76 -6.42
N SER A 75 8.29 6.84 -6.57
CA SER A 75 7.67 7.95 -7.29
C SER A 75 7.94 9.29 -6.60
N VAL A 76 7.95 9.34 -5.26
CA VAL A 76 8.31 10.54 -4.49
C VAL A 76 9.79 10.89 -4.70
N VAL A 77 10.69 9.91 -4.59
CA VAL A 77 12.12 10.10 -4.88
C VAL A 77 12.36 10.61 -6.32
N GLU A 78 11.54 10.19 -7.27
CA GLU A 78 11.61 10.60 -8.68
C GLU A 78 10.90 11.93 -8.99
N GLY A 79 10.37 12.61 -7.97
CA GLY A 79 9.82 13.96 -8.08
C GLY A 79 8.29 14.05 -8.10
N CYS A 80 7.56 13.04 -7.62
CA CYS A 80 6.15 13.19 -7.30
C CYS A 80 6.01 14.17 -6.14
N ASN A 81 5.27 15.24 -6.34
CA ASN A 81 5.05 16.28 -5.33
C ASN A 81 4.03 15.80 -4.30
N ALA A 82 4.51 15.04 -3.31
CA ALA A 82 3.74 14.56 -2.17
C ALA A 82 4.02 15.47 -0.98
N ASP A 83 2.98 15.85 -0.24
CA ASP A 83 3.12 16.57 1.04
C ASP A 83 3.16 15.59 2.21
N VAL A 84 2.45 14.46 2.07
CA VAL A 84 2.39 13.39 3.07
C VAL A 84 2.58 12.04 2.39
N VAL A 85 3.31 11.16 3.02
CA VAL A 85 3.42 9.77 2.60
C VAL A 85 2.92 8.84 3.70
N THR A 86 2.18 7.79 3.31
CA THR A 86 1.77 6.71 4.21
C THR A 86 2.14 5.38 3.57
N LEU A 87 3.19 4.76 4.07
CA LEU A 87 3.81 3.59 3.43
C LEU A 87 3.80 2.37 4.38
N ALA A 88 3.85 1.18 3.80
CA ALA A 88 3.74 -0.06 4.55
C ALA A 88 4.94 -0.35 5.45
N LEU A 89 6.11 0.18 5.13
CA LEU A 89 7.37 -0.14 5.77
C LEU A 89 8.14 1.15 6.11
N GLU A 90 8.77 1.20 7.28
CA GLU A 90 9.75 2.22 7.63
C GLU A 90 10.89 2.32 6.59
N HIS A 91 11.26 1.20 6.00
CA HIS A 91 12.26 1.15 4.94
C HIS A 91 11.88 2.03 3.74
N ASP A 92 10.61 2.06 3.37
CA ASP A 92 10.12 2.86 2.24
C ASP A 92 10.19 4.37 2.58
N ILE A 93 9.88 4.75 3.84
CA ILE A 93 10.08 6.13 4.33
C ILE A 93 11.58 6.48 4.35
N THR A 94 12.42 5.59 4.85
CA THR A 94 13.88 5.78 4.88
C THR A 94 14.48 6.00 3.49
N LEU A 95 13.89 5.39 2.46
CA LEU A 95 14.31 5.57 1.07
C LEU A 95 14.13 7.02 0.62
N ILE A 96 13.00 7.64 0.99
CA ILE A 96 12.71 9.05 0.71
C ILE A 96 13.58 9.95 1.59
N GLN A 97 13.70 9.65 2.89
CA GLN A 97 14.56 10.39 3.84
C GLN A 97 16.01 10.49 3.34
N ASN A 98 16.55 9.41 2.77
CA ASN A 98 17.93 9.39 2.25
C ASN A 98 18.15 10.36 1.08
N THR A 99 17.11 10.88 0.47
CA THR A 99 17.22 11.93 -0.56
C THR A 99 17.15 13.35 0.02
N GLY A 100 16.85 13.48 1.31
CA GLY A 100 16.70 14.76 2.00
C GLY A 100 15.30 15.38 1.94
N LEU A 101 14.32 14.67 1.34
CA LEU A 101 12.94 15.14 1.23
C LEU A 101 12.14 15.00 2.55
N ILE A 102 12.56 14.12 3.43
CA ILE A 102 11.97 13.88 4.76
C ILE A 102 13.05 14.07 5.80
N ASP A 103 12.76 14.81 6.86
CA ASP A 103 13.70 15.10 7.94
C ASP A 103 14.02 13.87 8.79
N ALA A 104 15.20 13.89 9.40
CA ALA A 104 15.55 12.91 10.41
C ALA A 104 14.69 13.16 11.66
N GLY A 105 14.03 12.11 12.17
CA GLY A 105 13.14 12.27 13.33
C GLY A 105 11.67 12.15 12.99
N TRP A 106 11.33 11.88 11.75
CA TRP A 106 9.95 11.69 11.30
C TRP A 106 9.13 10.69 12.14
N LYS A 107 9.79 9.74 12.82
CA LYS A 107 9.11 8.79 13.73
C LYS A 107 8.52 9.43 14.97
N GLU A 108 9.13 10.52 15.44
CA GLU A 108 8.72 11.25 16.62
C GLU A 108 7.74 12.38 16.33
N GLU A 109 7.40 12.64 15.06
CA GLU A 109 6.46 13.69 14.66
C GLU A 109 5.03 13.40 15.11
N PHE A 110 4.62 12.13 15.02
CA PHE A 110 3.29 11.71 15.44
C PHE A 110 3.37 10.64 16.53
N SER A 111 2.26 10.42 17.23
CA SER A 111 2.16 9.37 18.23
C SER A 111 2.39 7.97 17.64
N ASP A 112 2.73 7.02 18.52
CA ASP A 112 2.87 5.61 18.17
C ASP A 112 3.93 5.35 17.08
N ASP A 113 5.08 6.02 17.18
CA ASP A 113 6.17 5.96 16.19
C ASP A 113 5.71 6.33 14.77
N SER A 114 4.87 7.36 14.67
CA SER A 114 4.26 7.81 13.41
C SER A 114 3.52 6.70 12.66
N SER A 115 2.89 5.79 13.41
CA SER A 115 2.06 4.72 12.85
C SER A 115 0.57 5.10 12.97
N PRO A 116 -0.14 5.37 11.86
CA PRO A 116 -1.52 5.84 11.91
C PRO A 116 -2.52 4.76 12.35
N TYR A 117 -2.15 3.49 12.21
CA TYR A 117 -2.92 2.33 12.66
C TYR A 117 -2.03 1.07 12.67
N THR A 118 -2.56 -0.02 13.22
CA THR A 118 -1.91 -1.32 13.19
C THR A 118 -2.83 -2.37 12.58
N SER A 119 -2.25 -3.42 12.02
CA SER A 119 -2.96 -4.58 11.50
C SER A 119 -2.18 -5.85 11.77
N THR A 120 -2.72 -6.99 11.38
CA THR A 120 -2.04 -8.28 11.47
C THR A 120 -2.28 -9.07 10.19
N ILE A 121 -1.57 -10.19 10.02
CA ILE A 121 -1.73 -11.05 8.85
C ILE A 121 -2.68 -12.19 9.20
N VAL A 122 -3.66 -12.39 8.34
CA VAL A 122 -4.68 -13.42 8.44
C VAL A 122 -4.82 -14.19 7.12
N PHE A 123 -5.58 -15.26 7.14
CA PHE A 123 -5.98 -15.97 5.93
C PHE A 123 -7.45 -15.70 5.62
N LEU A 124 -7.73 -15.35 4.39
CA LEU A 124 -9.09 -15.29 3.88
C LEU A 124 -9.36 -16.55 3.06
N VAL A 125 -10.39 -17.29 3.43
CA VAL A 125 -10.80 -18.52 2.75
C VAL A 125 -12.24 -18.39 2.26
N ARG A 126 -12.65 -19.27 1.35
CA ARG A 126 -14.03 -19.32 0.88
C ARG A 126 -14.94 -19.89 1.96
N LYS A 127 -16.22 -19.56 1.90
CA LYS A 127 -17.26 -20.03 2.82
C LYS A 127 -17.18 -21.53 3.07
N GLY A 128 -17.23 -21.90 4.35
CA GLY A 128 -17.15 -23.28 4.81
C GLY A 128 -15.75 -23.87 4.76
N ASN A 129 -14.73 -23.04 4.44
CA ASN A 129 -13.32 -23.45 4.42
C ASN A 129 -13.09 -24.82 3.77
N PRO A 130 -13.33 -24.98 2.46
CA PRO A 130 -13.34 -26.30 1.80
C PRO A 130 -12.03 -27.06 1.91
N LYS A 131 -10.91 -26.35 2.07
CA LYS A 131 -9.57 -26.94 2.24
C LYS A 131 -9.18 -27.15 3.70
N GLN A 132 -10.05 -26.79 4.65
CA GLN A 132 -9.80 -26.92 6.07
C GLN A 132 -8.49 -26.27 6.52
N ILE A 133 -8.24 -25.05 6.01
CA ILE A 133 -7.08 -24.22 6.35
C ILE A 133 -7.23 -23.74 7.79
N GLN A 134 -6.24 -24.01 8.64
CA GLN A 134 -6.23 -23.59 10.04
C GLN A 134 -4.96 -22.82 10.40
N ASP A 135 -3.83 -23.18 9.79
CA ASP A 135 -2.54 -22.58 10.09
C ASP A 135 -1.61 -22.60 8.86
N TRP A 136 -0.43 -22.03 9.02
CA TRP A 136 0.60 -21.89 7.99
C TRP A 136 1.02 -23.24 7.36
N ASP A 137 1.04 -24.32 8.14
CA ASP A 137 1.39 -25.65 7.63
C ASP A 137 0.36 -26.19 6.62
N ASP A 138 -0.87 -25.74 6.68
CA ASP A 138 -1.88 -26.10 5.68
C ASP A 138 -1.58 -25.46 4.31
N LEU A 139 -0.90 -24.30 4.30
CA LEU A 139 -0.58 -23.56 3.09
C LEU A 139 0.54 -24.23 2.25
N ILE A 140 1.30 -25.16 2.82
CA ILE A 140 2.36 -25.90 2.09
C ILE A 140 1.88 -27.21 1.49
N ARG A 141 0.61 -27.59 1.70
CA ARG A 141 0.00 -28.80 1.14
C ARG A 141 -0.08 -28.74 -0.38
N GLU A 142 0.03 -29.92 -1.03
CA GLU A 142 0.02 -30.01 -2.50
C GLU A 142 -1.32 -29.68 -3.14
N ASP A 143 -2.40 -29.82 -2.39
CA ASP A 143 -3.76 -29.56 -2.83
C ASP A 143 -4.26 -28.14 -2.53
N VAL A 144 -3.38 -27.24 -2.06
CA VAL A 144 -3.70 -25.87 -1.69
C VAL A 144 -3.01 -24.87 -2.63
N GLU A 145 -3.79 -23.97 -3.17
CA GLU A 145 -3.30 -22.83 -3.95
C GLU A 145 -3.38 -21.54 -3.15
N VAL A 146 -2.22 -20.90 -2.96
CA VAL A 146 -2.09 -19.65 -2.21
C VAL A 146 -2.09 -18.46 -3.14
N ILE A 147 -2.79 -17.39 -2.74
CA ILE A 147 -2.69 -16.06 -3.35
C ILE A 147 -2.04 -15.13 -2.33
N THR A 148 -1.04 -14.40 -2.77
CA THR A 148 -0.38 -13.32 -1.99
C THR A 148 0.29 -12.37 -2.98
N PRO A 149 0.38 -11.07 -2.68
CA PRO A 149 1.15 -10.16 -3.53
C PRO A 149 2.66 -10.43 -3.46
N ASP A 150 3.41 -9.91 -4.42
CA ASP A 150 4.87 -10.06 -4.50
C ASP A 150 5.57 -9.17 -3.44
N PRO A 151 6.35 -9.73 -2.51
CA PRO A 151 7.08 -8.95 -1.52
C PRO A 151 8.17 -8.05 -2.12
N LYS A 152 8.54 -8.22 -3.39
CA LYS A 152 9.49 -7.35 -4.08
C LYS A 152 8.87 -6.03 -4.56
N SER A 153 7.56 -5.99 -4.75
CA SER A 153 6.83 -4.81 -5.25
C SER A 153 5.84 -4.25 -4.24
N SER A 154 5.35 -5.09 -3.32
CA SER A 154 4.34 -4.75 -2.32
C SER A 154 4.92 -4.77 -0.91
N GLY A 155 4.96 -3.62 -0.24
CA GLY A 155 5.32 -3.54 1.18
C GLY A 155 4.36 -4.34 2.07
N GLY A 156 3.06 -4.37 1.74
CA GLY A 156 2.09 -5.24 2.42
C GLY A 156 2.46 -6.72 2.34
N ALA A 157 2.97 -7.18 1.20
CA ALA A 157 3.43 -8.56 1.03
C ALA A 157 4.72 -8.86 1.81
N CYS A 158 5.55 -7.85 2.11
CA CYS A 158 6.69 -8.03 3.01
C CYS A 158 6.22 -8.47 4.41
N TRP A 159 5.13 -7.90 4.92
CA TRP A 159 4.54 -8.31 6.19
C TRP A 159 3.98 -9.73 6.13
N ASN A 160 3.35 -10.14 5.00
CA ASN A 160 2.91 -11.53 4.78
C ASN A 160 4.09 -12.50 4.85
N PHE A 161 5.21 -12.14 4.18
CA PHE A 161 6.45 -12.92 4.21
C PHE A 161 7.03 -13.01 5.63
N LEU A 162 7.09 -11.90 6.35
CA LEU A 162 7.63 -11.85 7.71
C LEU A 162 6.75 -12.62 8.70
N ALA A 163 5.43 -12.62 8.55
CA ALA A 163 4.52 -13.43 9.36
C ALA A 163 4.76 -14.93 9.15
N ALA A 164 4.86 -15.37 7.89
CA ALA A 164 5.20 -16.75 7.55
C ALA A 164 6.58 -17.17 8.09
N LEU A 165 7.57 -16.29 7.96
CA LEU A 165 8.92 -16.53 8.50
C LEU A 165 8.93 -16.59 10.03
N SER A 166 8.11 -15.76 10.70
CA SER A 166 7.96 -15.79 12.17
C SER A 166 7.37 -17.12 12.63
N TYR A 167 6.36 -17.62 11.92
CA TYR A 167 5.84 -18.97 12.16
C TYR A 167 6.93 -20.04 11.97
N ALA A 168 7.65 -20.01 10.84
CA ALA A 168 8.70 -20.97 10.57
C ALA A 168 9.77 -20.98 11.67
N LYS A 169 10.20 -19.80 12.15
CA LYS A 169 11.16 -19.68 13.26
C LYS A 169 10.63 -20.19 14.60
N THR A 170 9.31 -20.13 14.79
CA THR A 170 8.68 -20.64 16.03
C THR A 170 8.59 -22.16 16.02
N VAL A 171 8.31 -22.77 14.87
CA VAL A 171 8.05 -24.21 14.74
C VAL A 171 9.31 -25.00 14.43
N TYR A 172 10.17 -24.50 13.56
CA TYR A 172 11.37 -25.19 13.10
C TYR A 172 12.65 -24.65 13.76
N LYS A 173 13.49 -25.55 14.25
CA LYS A 173 14.71 -25.18 14.98
C LYS A 173 15.86 -24.82 14.05
N GLU A 174 15.97 -25.56 12.96
CA GLU A 174 17.09 -25.42 12.02
C GLU A 174 16.75 -24.43 10.92
N GLU A 175 17.71 -23.57 10.57
CA GLU A 175 17.52 -22.56 9.50
C GLU A 175 17.18 -23.22 8.16
N THR A 176 17.72 -24.39 7.88
CA THR A 176 17.42 -25.16 6.66
C THR A 176 15.95 -25.56 6.58
N GLU A 177 15.34 -25.96 7.72
CA GLU A 177 13.93 -26.32 7.79
C GLU A 177 13.04 -25.09 7.60
N GLN A 178 13.42 -23.95 8.19
CA GLN A 178 12.72 -22.67 8.01
C GLN A 178 12.73 -22.24 6.53
N GLN A 179 13.89 -22.34 5.89
CA GLN A 179 14.05 -22.03 4.47
C GLN A 179 13.25 -23.01 3.58
N ASP A 180 13.18 -24.29 3.94
CA ASP A 180 12.41 -25.29 3.20
C ASP A 180 10.91 -25.04 3.32
N PHE A 181 10.43 -24.67 4.51
CA PHE A 181 9.05 -24.22 4.70
C PHE A 181 8.72 -23.03 3.80
N MET A 182 9.54 -21.96 3.82
CA MET A 182 9.33 -20.78 3.01
C MET A 182 9.35 -21.11 1.49
N ARG A 183 10.26 -21.98 1.04
CA ARG A 183 10.28 -22.43 -0.36
C ARG A 183 9.02 -23.21 -0.73
N LYS A 184 8.54 -24.10 0.15
CA LYS A 184 7.29 -24.84 -0.07
C LYS A 184 6.11 -23.89 -0.15
N LEU A 185 5.96 -22.95 0.81
CA LEU A 185 4.89 -21.96 0.81
C LEU A 185 4.85 -21.18 -0.50
N TYR A 186 5.98 -20.59 -0.92
CA TYR A 186 6.04 -19.81 -2.15
C TYR A 186 5.89 -20.68 -3.42
N SER A 187 6.16 -21.99 -3.34
CA SER A 187 5.86 -22.91 -4.45
C SER A 187 4.37 -23.16 -4.64
N ARG A 188 3.54 -22.86 -3.64
CA ARG A 188 2.07 -22.96 -3.70
C ARG A 188 1.40 -21.66 -4.15
N VAL A 189 2.17 -20.57 -4.27
CA VAL A 189 1.63 -19.30 -4.77
C VAL A 189 1.39 -19.43 -6.26
N SER A 190 0.12 -19.54 -6.65
CA SER A 190 -0.28 -19.72 -8.06
C SER A 190 -0.33 -18.41 -8.83
N VAL A 191 -0.61 -17.29 -8.15
CA VAL A 191 -0.56 -15.93 -8.71
C VAL A 191 0.09 -15.00 -7.70
N MET A 192 1.04 -14.20 -8.18
CA MET A 192 1.79 -13.23 -7.38
C MET A 192 1.58 -11.85 -8.00
N ASP A 193 0.58 -11.13 -7.48
CA ASP A 193 0.21 -9.81 -7.96
C ASP A 193 1.19 -8.74 -7.44
N SER A 194 1.29 -7.60 -8.14
CA SER A 194 2.21 -6.52 -7.77
C SER A 194 1.84 -5.77 -6.50
N GLY A 195 0.60 -5.90 -6.02
CA GLY A 195 0.07 -5.23 -4.82
C GLY A 195 -1.11 -5.97 -4.22
N ALA A 196 -1.50 -5.56 -3.01
CA ALA A 196 -2.58 -6.19 -2.24
C ALA A 196 -3.92 -6.16 -2.99
N ARG A 197 -4.26 -5.04 -3.64
CA ARG A 197 -5.50 -4.91 -4.42
C ARG A 197 -5.56 -5.91 -5.58
N GLY A 198 -4.44 -6.13 -6.29
CA GLY A 198 -4.35 -7.15 -7.34
C GLY A 198 -4.63 -8.55 -6.79
N ALA A 199 -4.00 -8.91 -5.67
CA ALA A 199 -4.21 -10.21 -5.01
C ALA A 199 -5.66 -10.38 -4.56
N THR A 200 -6.29 -9.33 -4.02
CA THR A 200 -7.72 -9.33 -3.68
C THR A 200 -8.59 -9.56 -4.91
N THR A 201 -8.37 -8.83 -6.01
CA THR A 201 -9.09 -9.04 -7.27
C THR A 201 -8.91 -10.46 -7.79
N THR A 202 -7.68 -10.98 -7.78
CA THR A 202 -7.38 -12.36 -8.20
C THR A 202 -8.16 -13.38 -7.37
N PHE A 203 -8.18 -13.24 -6.05
CA PHE A 203 -8.87 -14.17 -5.17
C PHE A 203 -10.39 -13.98 -5.18
N VAL A 204 -10.88 -12.74 -5.02
CA VAL A 204 -12.30 -12.45 -4.81
C VAL A 204 -13.07 -12.43 -6.13
N GLU A 205 -12.61 -11.65 -7.11
CA GLU A 205 -13.35 -11.45 -8.36
C GLU A 205 -13.07 -12.57 -9.37
N ASN A 206 -11.80 -12.91 -9.56
CA ASN A 206 -11.38 -13.95 -10.51
C ASN A 206 -11.54 -15.37 -9.94
N LYS A 207 -11.91 -15.51 -8.66
CA LYS A 207 -12.15 -16.79 -7.96
C LYS A 207 -10.97 -17.78 -8.03
N LYS A 208 -9.72 -17.27 -8.13
CA LYS A 208 -8.51 -18.11 -8.13
C LYS A 208 -8.00 -18.36 -6.72
N GLY A 209 -7.26 -19.47 -6.56
CA GLY A 209 -6.68 -19.91 -5.31
C GLY A 209 -7.68 -20.40 -4.27
N ASP A 210 -7.18 -21.02 -3.24
CA ASP A 210 -7.96 -21.56 -2.12
C ASP A 210 -7.90 -20.64 -0.89
N VAL A 211 -6.80 -19.92 -0.73
CA VAL A 211 -6.52 -19.03 0.40
C VAL A 211 -5.81 -17.76 -0.08
N LEU A 212 -6.23 -16.61 0.44
CA LEU A 212 -5.52 -15.34 0.32
C LEU A 212 -4.84 -15.02 1.64
N VAL A 213 -3.52 -14.83 1.62
CA VAL A 213 -2.78 -14.27 2.75
C VAL A 213 -2.89 -12.75 2.67
N ALA A 214 -3.58 -12.15 3.63
CA ALA A 214 -3.96 -10.75 3.60
C ALA A 214 -3.75 -10.06 4.96
N TRP A 215 -3.79 -8.75 4.94
CA TRP A 215 -3.94 -7.95 6.14
C TRP A 215 -5.37 -8.07 6.68
N GLU A 216 -5.51 -8.06 7.99
CA GLU A 216 -6.81 -8.23 8.66
C GLU A 216 -7.83 -7.16 8.25
N ASN A 217 -7.41 -5.88 8.16
CA ASN A 217 -8.30 -4.81 7.74
C ASN A 217 -8.85 -5.02 6.31
N GLU A 218 -8.03 -5.52 5.37
CA GLU A 218 -8.50 -5.87 4.03
C GLU A 218 -9.45 -7.07 4.06
N ALA A 219 -9.12 -8.10 4.84
CA ALA A 219 -9.96 -9.29 4.99
C ALA A 219 -11.34 -8.92 5.58
N ILE A 220 -11.40 -8.02 6.57
CA ILE A 220 -12.66 -7.50 7.15
C ILE A 220 -13.44 -6.71 6.09
N THR A 221 -12.79 -5.85 5.33
CA THR A 221 -13.45 -5.09 4.24
C THR A 221 -14.05 -6.02 3.19
N ILE A 222 -13.34 -7.08 2.79
CA ILE A 222 -13.86 -8.09 1.87
C ILE A 222 -15.05 -8.83 2.49
N GLN A 223 -14.93 -9.27 3.74
CA GLN A 223 -16.00 -9.99 4.43
C GLN A 223 -17.28 -9.15 4.52
N ASN A 224 -17.16 -7.84 4.78
CA ASN A 224 -18.29 -6.91 4.82
C ASN A 224 -18.91 -6.68 3.43
N SER A 225 -18.07 -6.56 2.39
CA SER A 225 -18.53 -6.30 1.02
C SER A 225 -19.16 -7.54 0.36
N TYR A 226 -18.72 -8.74 0.73
CA TYR A 226 -19.16 -10.02 0.16
C TYR A 226 -19.76 -10.90 1.27
N ALA A 227 -20.79 -10.38 1.96
CA ALA A 227 -21.36 -10.97 3.16
C ALA A 227 -21.63 -12.48 3.05
N GLY A 228 -20.90 -13.26 3.85
CA GLY A 228 -21.07 -14.70 3.95
C GLY A 228 -20.45 -15.53 2.83
N GLU A 229 -19.63 -14.94 1.94
CA GLU A 229 -18.88 -15.68 0.91
C GLU A 229 -17.47 -16.08 1.36
N TYR A 230 -16.92 -15.40 2.36
CA TYR A 230 -15.56 -15.59 2.85
C TYR A 230 -15.52 -15.69 4.36
N GLU A 231 -14.51 -16.38 4.86
CA GLU A 231 -14.21 -16.58 6.29
C GLU A 231 -12.77 -16.17 6.56
N ILE A 232 -12.55 -15.51 7.70
CA ILE A 232 -11.23 -15.12 8.18
C ILE A 232 -10.73 -16.20 9.13
N ILE A 233 -9.53 -16.69 8.89
CA ILE A 233 -8.82 -17.65 9.73
C ILE A 233 -7.60 -16.94 10.33
N ASN A 234 -7.50 -16.94 11.64
CA ASN A 234 -6.37 -16.40 12.37
C ASN A 234 -5.31 -17.48 12.56
N PRO A 235 -4.11 -17.37 11.97
CA PRO A 235 -3.05 -18.34 12.18
C PRO A 235 -2.52 -18.30 13.62
N SER A 236 -1.86 -19.38 14.05
CA SER A 236 -1.28 -19.49 15.40
C SER A 236 -0.18 -18.46 15.68
N VAL A 237 0.52 -18.03 14.63
CA VAL A 237 1.56 -16.98 14.66
C VAL A 237 1.28 -15.96 13.56
N SER A 238 1.29 -14.71 13.92
CA SER A 238 1.22 -13.60 13.00
C SER A 238 2.22 -12.51 13.41
N ILE A 239 2.11 -11.32 12.84
CA ILE A 239 2.99 -10.19 13.11
C ILE A 239 2.15 -8.93 13.27
N LEU A 240 2.58 -8.03 14.15
CA LEU A 240 2.01 -6.69 14.23
C LEU A 240 2.55 -5.86 13.07
N ALA A 241 1.71 -5.59 12.09
CA ALA A 241 2.05 -4.73 10.97
C ALA A 241 1.76 -3.27 11.33
N GLN A 242 2.79 -2.43 11.24
CA GLN A 242 2.75 -1.01 11.55
C GLN A 242 3.17 -0.22 10.32
N PRO A 243 2.23 0.30 9.51
CA PRO A 243 2.56 1.25 8.46
C PRO A 243 3.04 2.56 9.06
N SER A 244 3.77 3.33 8.30
CA SER A 244 4.36 4.60 8.74
C SER A 244 3.80 5.76 7.94
N VAL A 245 3.57 6.89 8.61
CA VAL A 245 3.23 8.18 8.01
C VAL A 245 4.38 9.16 8.24
N ALA A 246 4.67 9.99 7.27
CA ALA A 246 5.65 11.08 7.40
C ALA A 246 5.25 12.29 6.55
N ILE A 247 5.63 13.47 6.98
CA ILE A 247 5.59 14.70 6.18
C ILE A 247 6.75 14.66 5.18
N VAL A 248 6.53 15.13 3.98
CA VAL A 248 7.59 15.38 3.00
C VAL A 248 7.99 16.84 3.13
N ASP A 249 8.92 17.12 4.07
CA ASP A 249 9.23 18.46 4.56
C ASP A 249 9.61 19.43 3.44
N ASP A 250 10.41 18.98 2.48
CA ASP A 250 10.87 19.82 1.36
C ASP A 250 9.73 20.28 0.43
N ASN A 251 8.57 19.62 0.45
CA ASN A 251 7.38 19.99 -0.31
C ASN A 251 6.36 20.75 0.56
N ALA A 252 6.24 20.40 1.83
CA ALA A 252 5.25 20.98 2.75
C ALA A 252 5.57 22.46 3.10
N ASP A 253 6.85 22.86 3.02
CA ASP A 253 7.31 24.22 3.30
C ASP A 253 7.30 25.14 2.06
N ALA A 254 6.91 24.66 0.87
CA ALA A 254 6.91 25.38 -0.39
C ALA A 254 5.52 25.95 -0.74
#